data_cea2568e4a6eafc5188a24c16a0d907b
#
_entry.id   cea2568e4a6eafc5188a24c16a0d907b
#
_cell.length_a   1.000
_cell.length_b   1.000
_cell.length_c   1.000
_cell.angle_alpha   90.00
_cell.angle_beta   90.00
_cell.angle_gamma   90.00
#
_symmetry.space_group_name_H-M   'P 1'
#
loop_
_entity.id
_entity.type
_entity.pdbx_description
1 polymer ?
#
loop_
_entity_poly.entity_id
_entity_poly.type
_entity_poly.pdbx_seq_one_letter_code
_entity_poly.pdbx_strand_id
1 'polypeptide(L)'
;MEVALDIAVRSERGCVIAAVTGEIDISTVGRLRERLFELAEGAQPLIVDLDRVTFIDSAGLGALVGTSRRAAEHGGSLRAVCTQPQTKKLLWMTGVDRRIPLDSSLDEALASAAQEATGQE
;
A
#
# COMPACT_ATOMS: atom_id res chain seq x y z
N MET A 1 -21.04 -1.74 -16.36
CA MET A 1 -20.50 -2.79 -15.47
C MET A 1 -19.49 -2.18 -14.51
N GLU A 2 -19.68 -2.39 -13.24
CA GLU A 2 -18.80 -1.82 -12.24
C GLU A 2 -17.59 -2.71 -12.02
N VAL A 3 -16.44 -2.07 -11.85
CA VAL A 3 -15.22 -2.77 -11.47
C VAL A 3 -15.11 -2.71 -9.97
N ALA A 4 -15.21 -3.86 -9.30
CA ALA A 4 -15.14 -3.91 -7.84
C ALA A 4 -13.77 -3.50 -7.31
N LEU A 5 -12.73 -3.77 -8.07
CA LEU A 5 -11.36 -3.44 -7.71
C LEU A 5 -10.53 -3.18 -8.95
N ASP A 6 -9.78 -2.09 -8.94
CA ASP A 6 -8.82 -1.78 -10.00
C ASP A 6 -7.49 -1.41 -9.36
N ILE A 7 -6.41 -1.84 -9.99
CA ILE A 7 -5.05 -1.55 -9.52
C ILE A 7 -4.24 -1.02 -10.69
N ALA A 8 -3.91 0.27 -10.62
CA ALA A 8 -3.09 0.93 -11.64
C ALA A 8 -1.67 1.07 -11.10
N VAL A 9 -0.70 0.59 -11.86
CA VAL A 9 0.70 0.55 -11.43
C VAL A 9 1.56 1.45 -12.30
N ARG A 10 2.42 2.25 -11.66
CA ARG A 10 3.40 3.05 -12.38
C ARG A 10 4.65 3.20 -11.53
N SER A 11 5.73 3.66 -12.16
CA SER A 11 6.99 3.93 -11.46
C SER A 11 7.25 5.44 -11.47
N GLU A 12 7.73 5.96 -10.36
CA GLU A 12 8.04 7.37 -10.21
C GLU A 12 9.11 7.54 -9.14
N ARG A 13 10.16 8.28 -9.45
CA ARG A 13 11.25 8.60 -8.52
C ARG A 13 11.83 7.37 -7.82
N GLY A 14 11.98 6.27 -8.55
CA GLY A 14 12.55 5.04 -8.00
C GLY A 14 11.59 4.20 -7.19
N CYS A 15 10.34 4.62 -7.06
CA CYS A 15 9.30 3.89 -6.34
C CYS A 15 8.32 3.27 -7.32
N VAL A 16 7.69 2.18 -6.90
CA VAL A 16 6.56 1.60 -7.60
C VAL A 16 5.30 2.06 -6.88
N ILE A 17 4.33 2.60 -7.63
CA ILE A 17 3.08 3.09 -7.07
C ILE A 17 1.94 2.23 -7.55
N ALA A 18 1.20 1.66 -6.60
CA ALA A 18 -0.01 0.89 -6.89
C ALA A 18 -1.21 1.72 -6.42
N ALA A 19 -1.93 2.30 -7.35
CA ALA A 19 -3.13 3.08 -7.04
C ALA A 19 -4.33 2.15 -7.09
N VAL A 20 -4.97 1.95 -5.94
CA VAL A 20 -6.09 1.01 -5.80
C VAL A 20 -7.40 1.79 -5.78
N THR A 21 -8.36 1.34 -6.58
CA THR A 21 -9.69 1.93 -6.65
C THR A 21 -10.74 0.86 -6.39
N GLY A 22 -11.70 1.16 -5.54
CA GLY A 22 -12.85 0.28 -5.31
C GLY A 22 -12.90 -0.31 -3.92
N GLU A 23 -13.40 -1.54 -3.84
CA GLU A 23 -13.63 -2.21 -2.55
C GLU A 23 -12.64 -3.35 -2.36
N ILE A 24 -12.05 -3.41 -1.18
CA ILE A 24 -11.14 -4.49 -0.80
C ILE A 24 -11.87 -5.36 0.22
N ASP A 25 -12.37 -6.49 -0.21
CA ASP A 25 -13.10 -7.43 0.62
C ASP A 25 -12.68 -8.86 0.29
N ILE A 26 -13.37 -9.82 0.88
CA ILE A 26 -13.02 -11.23 0.71
C ILE A 26 -13.10 -11.67 -0.77
N SER A 27 -13.93 -11.02 -1.58
CA SER A 27 -14.09 -11.39 -2.99
C SER A 27 -13.03 -10.77 -3.89
N THR A 28 -12.40 -9.67 -3.47
CA THR A 28 -11.41 -8.95 -4.29
C THR A 28 -9.99 -9.10 -3.77
N VAL A 29 -9.83 -9.49 -2.50
CA VAL A 29 -8.52 -9.49 -1.84
C VAL A 29 -7.51 -10.41 -2.52
N GLY A 30 -7.97 -11.48 -3.15
CA GLY A 30 -7.06 -12.39 -3.85
C GLY A 30 -6.30 -11.69 -4.98
N ARG A 31 -7.01 -10.89 -5.78
CA ARG A 31 -6.40 -10.12 -6.86
C ARG A 31 -5.43 -9.08 -6.30
N LEU A 32 -5.82 -8.41 -5.24
CA LEU A 32 -4.98 -7.40 -4.62
C LEU A 32 -3.69 -8.02 -4.08
N ARG A 33 -3.82 -9.10 -3.33
CA ARG A 33 -2.68 -9.80 -2.74
C ARG A 33 -1.70 -10.26 -3.81
N GLU A 34 -2.21 -10.91 -4.84
CA GLU A 34 -1.38 -11.41 -5.93
C GLU A 34 -0.57 -10.29 -6.57
N ARG A 35 -1.22 -9.18 -6.87
CA ARG A 35 -0.55 -8.05 -7.52
C ARG A 35 0.45 -7.36 -6.61
N LEU A 36 0.05 -7.09 -5.37
CA LEU A 36 0.93 -6.42 -4.43
C LEU A 36 2.13 -7.28 -4.05
N PHE A 37 1.94 -8.58 -3.88
CA PHE A 37 3.05 -9.49 -3.58
C PHE A 37 4.05 -9.53 -4.72
N GLU A 38 3.56 -9.58 -5.95
CA GLU A 38 4.42 -9.53 -7.13
C GLU A 38 5.26 -8.26 -7.16
N LEU A 39 4.63 -7.12 -6.89
CA LEU A 39 5.33 -5.84 -6.87
C LEU A 39 6.33 -5.75 -5.73
N ALA A 40 5.99 -6.31 -4.57
CA ALA A 40 6.87 -6.30 -3.40
C ALA A 40 8.16 -7.08 -3.65
N GLU A 41 8.13 -8.10 -4.49
CA GLU A 41 9.30 -8.90 -4.81
C GLU A 41 10.32 -8.18 -5.68
N GLY A 42 9.96 -7.01 -6.20
CA GLY A 42 10.86 -6.22 -7.03
C GLY A 42 11.94 -5.46 -6.28
N ALA A 43 11.95 -5.53 -4.95
CA ALA A 43 12.96 -4.90 -4.09
C ALA A 43 12.99 -3.37 -4.15
N GLN A 44 12.01 -2.73 -4.79
CA GLN A 44 11.88 -1.28 -4.82
C GLN A 44 10.91 -0.81 -3.74
N PRO A 45 11.03 0.45 -3.28
CA PRO A 45 10.01 0.99 -2.40
C PRO A 45 8.65 0.94 -3.10
N LEU A 46 7.66 0.39 -2.42
CA LEU A 46 6.31 0.25 -2.94
C LEU A 46 5.39 1.18 -2.16
N ILE A 47 4.60 1.96 -2.89
CA ILE A 47 3.61 2.87 -2.31
C ILE A 47 2.24 2.43 -2.77
N VAL A 48 1.36 2.11 -1.82
CA VAL A 48 -0.02 1.76 -2.12
C VAL A 48 -0.88 2.99 -1.83
N ASP A 49 -1.53 3.51 -2.87
CA ASP A 49 -2.42 4.66 -2.72
C ASP A 49 -3.83 4.14 -2.47
N LEU A 50 -4.34 4.41 -1.28
CA LEU A 50 -5.65 3.95 -0.82
C LEU A 50 -6.74 5.04 -0.88
N ASP A 51 -6.43 6.21 -1.43
CA ASP A 51 -7.37 7.33 -1.40
C ASP A 51 -8.67 7.09 -2.15
N ARG A 52 -8.68 6.16 -3.10
CA ARG A 52 -9.87 5.82 -3.87
C ARG A 52 -10.46 4.48 -3.46
N VAL A 53 -10.01 3.93 -2.35
CA VAL A 53 -10.60 2.74 -1.77
C VAL A 53 -11.83 3.16 -0.96
N THR A 54 -12.98 2.60 -1.29
CA THR A 54 -14.25 2.95 -0.64
C THR A 54 -14.61 2.00 0.49
N PHE A 55 -13.97 0.86 0.56
CA PHE A 55 -14.22 -0.13 1.61
C PHE A 55 -13.00 -1.03 1.76
N ILE A 56 -12.63 -1.33 3.00
CA ILE A 56 -11.58 -2.30 3.29
C ILE A 56 -11.96 -3.05 4.57
N ASP A 57 -11.87 -4.38 4.53
CA ASP A 57 -12.13 -5.22 5.68
C ASP A 57 -10.84 -5.88 6.21
N SER A 58 -10.98 -6.79 7.16
CA SER A 58 -9.82 -7.45 7.77
C SER A 58 -9.00 -8.26 6.78
N ALA A 59 -9.62 -8.80 5.73
CA ALA A 59 -8.88 -9.53 4.71
C ALA A 59 -7.95 -8.59 3.95
N GLY A 60 -8.44 -7.38 3.65
CA GLY A 60 -7.63 -6.35 3.00
C GLY A 60 -6.48 -5.87 3.88
N LEU A 61 -6.76 -5.68 5.16
CA LEU A 61 -5.71 -5.30 6.11
C LEU A 61 -4.62 -6.36 6.18
N GLY A 62 -5.03 -7.64 6.20
CA GLY A 62 -4.07 -8.74 6.19
C GLY A 62 -3.21 -8.76 4.94
N ALA A 63 -3.81 -8.44 3.79
CA ALA A 63 -3.06 -8.38 2.54
C ALA A 63 -2.01 -7.27 2.58
N LEU A 64 -2.34 -6.11 3.15
CA LEU A 64 -1.39 -5.01 3.29
C LEU A 64 -0.22 -5.39 4.20
N VAL A 65 -0.52 -6.00 5.34
CA VAL A 65 0.52 -6.45 6.27
C VAL A 65 1.40 -7.52 5.63
N GLY A 66 0.80 -8.46 4.92
CA GLY A 66 1.54 -9.49 4.19
C GLY A 66 2.45 -8.90 3.13
N THR A 67 1.98 -7.86 2.43
CA THR A 67 2.78 -7.16 1.43
C THR A 67 3.98 -6.47 2.07
N SER A 68 3.78 -5.83 3.23
CA SER A 68 4.87 -5.18 3.95
C SER A 68 5.96 -6.17 4.35
N ARG A 69 5.55 -7.33 4.84
CA ARG A 69 6.48 -8.38 5.22
C ARG A 69 7.26 -8.89 4.01
N ARG A 70 6.57 -9.16 2.91
CA ARG A 70 7.20 -9.65 1.70
C ARG A 70 8.18 -8.63 1.12
N ALA A 71 7.81 -7.35 1.13
CA ALA A 71 8.69 -6.29 0.67
C ALA A 71 9.99 -6.28 1.49
N ALA A 72 9.88 -6.35 2.81
CA ALA A 72 11.04 -6.36 3.68
C ALA A 72 11.94 -7.57 3.41
N GLU A 73 11.35 -8.72 3.15
CA GLU A 73 12.09 -9.95 2.84
C GLU A 73 12.90 -9.83 1.54
N HIS A 74 12.45 -8.98 0.64
CA HIS A 74 13.10 -8.78 -0.66
C HIS A 74 13.93 -7.50 -0.72
N GLY A 75 14.16 -6.86 0.41
CA GLY A 75 15.00 -5.66 0.45
C GLY A 75 14.30 -4.36 0.10
N GLY A 76 12.97 -4.39 -0.04
CA GLY A 76 12.17 -3.21 -0.31
C GLY A 76 11.42 -2.72 0.92
N SER A 77 10.39 -1.94 0.69
CA SER A 77 9.57 -1.38 1.76
C SER A 77 8.16 -1.11 1.24
N LEU A 78 7.21 -0.93 2.16
CA LEU A 78 5.84 -0.55 1.82
C LEU A 78 5.44 0.68 2.61
N ARG A 79 4.86 1.64 1.90
CA ARG A 79 4.19 2.80 2.51
C ARG A 79 2.78 2.88 1.92
N ALA A 80 1.88 3.55 2.60
CA ALA A 80 0.52 3.74 2.11
C ALA A 80 0.14 5.22 2.15
N VAL A 81 -0.62 5.64 1.16
CA VAL A 81 -1.20 6.99 1.11
C VAL A 81 -2.67 6.86 1.45
N CYS A 82 -3.12 7.60 2.45
CA CYS A 82 -4.50 7.55 2.87
C CYS A 82 -4.89 8.87 3.54
N THR A 83 -5.88 9.56 2.98
CA THR A 83 -6.40 10.80 3.55
C THR A 83 -7.81 10.64 4.10
N GLN A 84 -8.50 9.54 3.79
CA GLN A 84 -9.86 9.33 4.24
C GLN A 84 -9.91 9.02 5.72
N PRO A 85 -10.65 9.82 6.52
CA PRO A 85 -10.65 9.64 7.98
C PRO A 85 -11.09 8.26 8.44
N GLN A 86 -12.07 7.66 7.78
CA GLN A 86 -12.57 6.34 8.17
C GLN A 86 -11.51 5.25 7.98
N THR A 87 -10.82 5.29 6.86
CA THR A 87 -9.77 4.32 6.58
C THR A 87 -8.58 4.53 7.51
N LYS A 88 -8.19 5.78 7.73
CA LYS A 88 -7.11 6.08 8.67
C LYS A 88 -7.43 5.58 10.06
N LYS A 89 -8.68 5.79 10.51
CA LYS A 89 -9.11 5.33 11.83
C LYS A 89 -9.01 3.80 11.94
N LEU A 90 -9.45 3.10 10.89
CA LEU A 90 -9.39 1.65 10.87
C LEU A 90 -7.94 1.15 10.94
N LEU A 91 -7.04 1.78 10.18
CA LEU A 91 -5.63 1.42 10.20
C LEU A 91 -5.01 1.67 11.57
N TRP A 92 -5.41 2.76 12.22
CA TRP A 92 -4.94 3.07 13.56
C TRP A 92 -5.47 2.07 14.60
N MET A 93 -6.77 1.79 14.57
CA MET A 93 -7.41 0.91 15.54
C MET A 93 -6.87 -0.53 15.47
N THR A 94 -6.49 -0.96 14.29
CA THR A 94 -5.98 -2.33 14.09
C THR A 94 -4.47 -2.43 14.25
N GLY A 95 -3.79 -1.30 14.41
CA GLY A 95 -2.33 -1.29 14.55
C GLY A 95 -1.57 -1.42 13.24
N VAL A 96 -2.27 -1.40 12.10
CA VAL A 96 -1.61 -1.52 10.79
C VAL A 96 -0.68 -0.34 10.54
N ASP A 97 -1.05 0.85 11.02
CA ASP A 97 -0.22 2.05 10.84
C ASP A 97 1.11 1.98 11.60
N ARG A 98 1.28 1.05 12.52
CA ARG A 98 2.56 0.82 13.18
C ARG A 98 3.49 -0.05 12.35
N ARG A 99 2.94 -0.79 11.40
CA ARG A 99 3.72 -1.67 10.53
C ARG A 99 3.96 -1.04 9.17
N ILE A 100 3.03 -0.21 8.73
CA ILE A 100 3.06 0.41 7.41
C ILE A 100 2.95 1.92 7.60
N PRO A 101 3.99 2.69 7.30
CA PRO A 101 3.91 4.15 7.41
C PRO A 101 2.80 4.70 6.52
N LEU A 102 2.04 5.66 7.05
CA LEU A 102 0.98 6.33 6.32
C LEU A 102 1.41 7.74 5.97
N ASP A 103 1.14 8.15 4.76
CA ASP A 103 1.41 9.50 4.29
C ASP A 103 0.11 10.15 3.85
N SER A 104 0.07 11.48 3.92
CA SER A 104 -1.11 12.25 3.60
C SER A 104 -1.22 12.59 2.11
N SER A 105 -0.17 12.33 1.36
CA SER A 105 -0.18 12.57 -0.09
C SER A 105 0.88 11.69 -0.75
N LEU A 106 0.74 11.53 -2.06
CA LEU A 106 1.72 10.78 -2.83
C LEU A 106 3.08 11.49 -2.82
N ASP A 107 3.10 12.81 -2.92
CA ASP A 107 4.35 13.57 -2.86
C ASP A 107 5.08 13.33 -1.54
N GLU A 108 4.34 13.31 -0.45
CA GLU A 108 4.90 13.06 0.87
C GLU A 108 5.48 11.64 0.96
N ALA A 109 4.76 10.67 0.41
CA ALA A 109 5.22 9.28 0.40
C ALA A 109 6.50 9.12 -0.42
N LEU A 110 6.56 9.77 -1.58
CA LEU A 110 7.75 9.73 -2.43
C LEU A 110 8.95 10.35 -1.73
N ALA A 111 8.75 11.49 -1.08
CA ALA A 111 9.81 12.17 -0.35
C ALA A 111 10.31 11.32 0.81
N SER A 112 9.39 10.69 1.56
CA SER A 112 9.75 9.83 2.68
C SER A 112 10.51 8.59 2.22
N ALA A 113 10.10 7.99 1.12
CA ALA A 113 10.79 6.82 0.56
C ALA A 113 12.22 7.18 0.14
N ALA A 114 12.41 8.35 -0.46
CA ALA A 114 13.74 8.81 -0.86
C ALA A 114 14.63 9.05 0.36
N GLN A 115 14.07 9.61 1.43
CA GLN A 115 14.81 9.86 2.67
C GLN A 115 15.24 8.56 3.33
N GLU A 116 14.36 7.56 3.34
CA GLU A 116 14.68 6.26 3.92
C GLU A 116 15.83 5.59 3.17
N ALA A 117 15.83 5.72 1.84
CA ALA A 117 16.90 5.14 1.02
C ALA A 117 18.26 5.78 1.31
N THR A 118 18.29 7.12 1.53
CA THR A 118 19.54 7.80 1.86
C THR A 118 19.95 7.60 3.31
N GLY A 119 19.00 7.43 4.21
CA GLY A 119 19.28 7.28 5.63
C GLY A 119 19.83 5.94 6.04
N GLN A 120 19.94 4.99 5.11
CA GLN A 120 20.41 3.65 5.41
C GLN A 120 21.92 3.45 5.24
N GLU A 121 22.63 4.47 5.00
CA GLU A 121 24.09 4.37 4.84
C GLU A 121 24.80 4.11 6.16
#